data_1fcce549b509e66f42990cab688e06f1
#
_entry.id   1fcce549b509e66f42990cab688e06f1
#
_cell.length_a   1.000
_cell.length_b   1.000
_cell.length_c   1.000
_cell.angle_alpha   90.00
_cell.angle_beta   90.00
_cell.angle_gamma   90.00
#
_symmetry.space_group_name_H-M   'P 1'
#
loop_
_entity.id
_entity.type
_entity.pdbx_description
1 polymer ?
#
loop_
_entity_poly.entity_id
_entity_poly.type
_entity_poly.pdbx_seq_one_letter_code
_entity_poly.pdbx_strand_id
1 'polypeptide(L)'
;MFFRVLLTECLKLKRTLALWMVLVSPLVIVLIEFAVSAKGAHVAIEAGKDVWPPMVRTTIEAWTMLMMPMFVTLETSLLAGLENTGKNWKSLLALPAPRWTIYVSKLIITISLLWAAHSVLIVATIGSGRLLKSIYPSLSLGSMPLSPFVVPMLRVSASALLAVVIQHWVSLRWHSYTVAMGFGMCAMIMGIFAVQSKVLGAWFPWSLPIRAVLDGVSGQDRITVVAVVGAILTATIGCWGFVRREIG
;
A
#
# COMPACT_ATOMS: atom_id res chain seq x y z
N MET A 1 -27.51 -1.58 -7.49
CA MET A 1 -27.31 -2.23 -6.19
C MET A 1 -25.87 -2.17 -5.71
N PHE A 2 -24.87 -2.47 -6.55
CA PHE A 2 -23.45 -2.38 -6.23
C PHE A 2 -23.02 -1.04 -5.60
N PHE A 3 -23.36 0.11 -6.23
CA PHE A 3 -23.02 1.43 -5.70
C PHE A 3 -23.58 1.72 -4.30
N ARG A 4 -24.75 1.18 -3.96
CA ARG A 4 -25.31 1.33 -2.61
C ARG A 4 -24.47 0.56 -1.58
N VAL A 5 -24.03 -0.66 -1.92
CA VAL A 5 -23.14 -1.46 -1.07
C VAL A 5 -21.79 -0.73 -0.89
N LEU A 6 -21.20 -0.23 -1.98
CA LEU A 6 -19.93 0.51 -1.93
C LEU A 6 -20.06 1.76 -1.05
N LEU A 7 -21.12 2.56 -1.21
CA LEU A 7 -21.37 3.74 -0.38
C LEU A 7 -21.54 3.39 1.10
N THR A 8 -22.25 2.29 1.39
CA THR A 8 -22.40 1.82 2.78
C THR A 8 -21.05 1.42 3.37
N GLU A 9 -20.23 0.71 2.63
CA GLU A 9 -18.87 0.35 3.07
C GLU A 9 -17.98 1.59 3.27
N CYS A 10 -18.06 2.59 2.38
CA CYS A 10 -17.37 3.89 2.57
C CYS A 10 -17.84 4.62 3.82
N LEU A 11 -19.14 4.60 4.13
CA LEU A 11 -19.67 5.25 5.33
C LEU A 11 -19.21 4.57 6.62
N LYS A 12 -19.00 3.25 6.61
CA LYS A 12 -18.43 2.50 7.74
C LYS A 12 -17.00 2.94 8.08
N LEU A 13 -16.24 3.47 7.11
CA LEU A 13 -14.88 3.95 7.34
C LEU A 13 -14.82 5.22 8.20
N LYS A 14 -15.89 6.01 8.25
CA LYS A 14 -15.91 7.23 9.04
C LYS A 14 -15.59 6.91 10.51
N ARG A 15 -14.61 7.63 11.06
CA ARG A 15 -14.14 7.50 12.45
C ARG A 15 -13.46 6.16 12.76
N THR A 16 -13.01 5.40 11.75
CA THR A 16 -12.24 4.18 11.96
C THR A 16 -10.74 4.46 11.98
N LEU A 17 -9.99 3.55 12.59
CA LEU A 17 -8.53 3.60 12.57
C LEU A 17 -7.96 3.50 11.15
N ALA A 18 -8.69 2.84 10.22
CA ALA A 18 -8.31 2.71 8.83
C ALA A 18 -8.06 4.07 8.16
N LEU A 19 -8.97 5.05 8.32
CA LEU A 19 -8.76 6.39 7.78
C LEU A 19 -7.55 7.12 8.39
N TRP A 20 -7.29 6.92 9.68
CA TRP A 20 -6.11 7.49 10.33
C TRP A 20 -4.81 6.89 9.79
N MET A 21 -4.78 5.60 9.50
CA MET A 21 -3.61 4.93 8.92
C MET A 21 -3.24 5.48 7.55
N VAL A 22 -4.20 5.94 6.74
CA VAL A 22 -3.95 6.60 5.44
C VAL A 22 -3.07 7.86 5.61
N LEU A 23 -3.21 8.57 6.72
CA LEU A 23 -2.41 9.76 7.03
C LEU A 23 -1.13 9.41 7.79
N VAL A 24 -1.25 8.62 8.85
CA VAL A 24 -0.16 8.35 9.79
C VAL A 24 0.96 7.55 9.13
N SER A 25 0.63 6.50 8.36
CA SER A 25 1.65 5.63 7.77
C SER A 25 2.61 6.37 6.81
N PRO A 26 2.14 7.15 5.81
CA PRO A 26 3.05 7.90 4.95
C PRO A 26 3.76 9.03 5.69
N LEU A 27 3.10 9.70 6.65
CA LEU A 27 3.72 10.77 7.43
C LEU A 27 4.89 10.28 8.27
N VAL A 28 4.84 9.07 8.84
CA VAL A 28 5.97 8.47 9.57
C VAL A 28 7.19 8.35 8.66
N ILE A 29 7.03 7.86 7.44
CA ILE A 29 8.14 7.76 6.47
C ILE A 29 8.70 9.14 6.14
N VAL A 30 7.82 10.11 5.85
CA VAL A 30 8.25 11.47 5.50
C VAL A 30 8.98 12.14 6.66
N LEU A 31 8.56 11.93 7.90
CA LEU A 31 9.23 12.48 9.08
C LEU A 31 10.63 11.88 9.28
N ILE A 32 10.76 10.55 9.09
CA ILE A 32 12.07 9.88 9.15
C ILE A 32 13.00 10.43 8.05
N GLU A 33 12.49 10.50 6.81
CA GLU A 33 13.25 11.00 5.67
C GLU A 33 13.64 12.47 5.84
N PHE A 34 12.74 13.32 6.35
CA PHE A 34 13.04 14.69 6.69
C PHE A 34 14.18 14.80 7.72
N ALA A 35 14.15 13.98 8.78
CA ALA A 35 15.18 13.96 9.79
C ALA A 35 16.54 13.53 9.23
N VAL A 36 16.57 12.54 8.32
CA VAL A 36 17.77 12.07 7.64
C VAL A 36 18.32 13.18 6.72
N SER A 37 17.46 13.78 5.91
CA SER A 37 17.82 14.86 4.99
C SER A 37 18.30 16.11 5.72
N ALA A 38 17.69 16.47 6.86
CA ALA A 38 18.15 17.59 7.69
C ALA A 38 19.54 17.37 8.26
N LYS A 39 19.86 16.15 8.73
CA LYS A 39 21.21 15.80 9.19
C LYS A 39 22.26 15.87 8.06
N GLY A 40 21.87 15.49 6.85
CA GLY A 40 22.73 15.52 5.67
C GLY A 40 22.82 16.90 4.98
N ALA A 41 22.03 17.90 5.41
CA ALA A 41 21.89 19.17 4.71
C ALA A 41 23.22 19.93 4.53
N HIS A 42 24.07 19.98 5.54
CA HIS A 42 25.37 20.65 5.45
C HIS A 42 26.27 20.01 4.39
N VAL A 43 26.34 18.69 4.36
CA VAL A 43 27.12 17.93 3.35
C VAL A 43 26.58 18.18 1.94
N ALA A 44 25.26 18.23 1.79
CA ALA A 44 24.61 18.50 0.51
C ALA A 44 24.87 19.94 0.02
N ILE A 45 24.89 20.92 0.93
CA ILE A 45 25.20 22.32 0.65
C ILE A 45 26.67 22.46 0.16
N GLU A 46 27.63 21.89 0.88
CA GLU A 46 29.04 21.90 0.51
C GLU A 46 29.31 21.24 -0.84
N ALA A 47 28.54 20.15 -1.14
CA ALA A 47 28.67 19.45 -2.40
C ALA A 47 27.90 20.10 -3.56
N GLY A 48 27.11 21.15 -3.32
CA GLY A 48 26.24 21.80 -4.32
C GLY A 48 25.23 20.87 -4.99
N LYS A 49 24.82 19.78 -4.30
CA LYS A 49 23.94 18.73 -4.86
C LYS A 49 22.48 19.06 -4.64
N ASP A 50 21.66 18.71 -5.64
CA ASP A 50 20.20 18.74 -5.50
C ASP A 50 19.74 17.64 -4.54
N VAL A 51 18.88 18.01 -3.61
CA VAL A 51 18.36 17.13 -2.55
C VAL A 51 17.16 16.31 -3.02
N TRP A 52 16.43 16.75 -4.06
CA TRP A 52 15.24 16.05 -4.53
C TRP A 52 15.49 14.60 -4.96
N PRO A 53 16.46 14.28 -5.83
CA PRO A 53 16.62 12.92 -6.33
C PRO A 53 16.86 11.89 -5.22
N PRO A 54 17.80 12.08 -4.27
CA PRO A 54 17.97 11.12 -3.18
C PRO A 54 16.76 11.07 -2.26
N MET A 55 16.15 12.20 -1.91
CA MET A 55 15.00 12.25 -1.02
C MET A 55 13.79 11.50 -1.58
N VAL A 56 13.46 11.69 -2.85
CA VAL A 56 12.37 11.00 -3.53
C VAL A 56 12.64 9.49 -3.58
N ARG A 57 13.86 9.11 -3.95
CA ARG A 57 14.26 7.70 -4.06
C ARG A 57 14.16 6.99 -2.71
N THR A 58 14.76 7.52 -1.67
CA THR A 58 14.75 6.90 -0.33
C THR A 58 13.36 6.86 0.27
N THR A 59 12.51 7.88 0.03
CA THR A 59 11.10 7.87 0.42
C THR A 59 10.35 6.70 -0.25
N ILE A 60 10.51 6.52 -1.57
CA ILE A 60 9.85 5.44 -2.32
C ILE A 60 10.35 4.06 -1.83
N GLU A 61 11.66 3.91 -1.65
CA GLU A 61 12.26 2.65 -1.16
C GLU A 61 11.75 2.30 0.24
N ALA A 62 11.84 3.23 1.19
CA ALA A 62 11.40 3.02 2.58
C ALA A 62 9.88 2.73 2.68
N TRP A 63 9.08 3.47 1.92
CA TRP A 63 7.64 3.22 1.83
C TRP A 63 7.35 1.81 1.31
N THR A 64 7.94 1.46 0.17
CA THR A 64 7.62 0.21 -0.55
C THR A 64 8.13 -1.03 0.19
N MET A 65 9.31 -0.94 0.82
CA MET A 65 9.91 -2.10 1.50
C MET A 65 9.28 -2.38 2.85
N LEU A 66 8.93 -1.35 3.61
CA LEU A 66 8.53 -1.49 5.01
C LEU A 66 7.09 -1.08 5.26
N MET A 67 6.74 0.18 4.98
CA MET A 67 5.50 0.75 5.47
C MET A 67 4.28 0.33 4.65
N MET A 68 4.41 0.21 3.34
CA MET A 68 3.30 -0.17 2.46
C MET A 68 2.79 -1.60 2.73
N PRO A 69 3.63 -2.65 2.87
CA PRO A 69 3.14 -3.98 3.22
C PRO A 69 2.47 -4.01 4.61
N MET A 70 3.01 -3.27 5.59
CA MET A 70 2.39 -3.12 6.91
C MET A 70 1.04 -2.41 6.81
N PHE A 71 0.97 -1.31 6.05
CA PHE A 71 -0.26 -0.56 5.80
C PHE A 71 -1.34 -1.46 5.17
N VAL A 72 -1.02 -2.18 4.09
CA VAL A 72 -1.96 -3.10 3.42
C VAL A 72 -2.45 -4.19 4.37
N THR A 73 -1.56 -4.75 5.18
CA THR A 73 -1.91 -5.79 6.17
C THR A 73 -2.86 -5.25 7.23
N LEU A 74 -2.56 -4.08 7.79
CA LEU A 74 -3.39 -3.40 8.78
C LEU A 74 -4.76 -3.03 8.20
N GLU A 75 -4.78 -2.38 7.03
CA GLU A 75 -6.01 -1.92 6.37
C GLU A 75 -6.97 -3.07 6.09
N THR A 76 -6.49 -4.12 5.44
CA THR A 76 -7.35 -5.27 5.10
C THR A 76 -7.87 -5.96 6.36
N SER A 77 -7.04 -6.06 7.40
CA SER A 77 -7.43 -6.67 8.68
C SER A 77 -8.44 -5.81 9.44
N LEU A 78 -8.29 -4.48 9.42
CA LEU A 78 -9.24 -3.54 10.03
C LEU A 78 -10.58 -3.57 9.29
N LEU A 79 -10.58 -3.54 7.96
CA LEU A 79 -11.80 -3.61 7.15
C LEU A 79 -12.57 -4.92 7.35
N ALA A 80 -11.87 -6.05 7.48
CA ALA A 80 -12.49 -7.32 7.84
C ALA A 80 -12.95 -7.32 9.31
N GLY A 81 -12.19 -6.70 10.20
CA GLY A 81 -12.46 -6.58 11.63
C GLY A 81 -13.76 -5.84 11.94
N LEU A 82 -14.16 -4.85 11.13
CA LEU A 82 -15.43 -4.14 11.30
C LEU A 82 -16.64 -5.08 11.31
N GLU A 83 -16.60 -6.13 10.52
CA GLU A 83 -17.69 -7.12 10.47
C GLU A 83 -17.54 -8.20 11.56
N ASN A 84 -16.30 -8.56 11.91
CA ASN A 84 -16.02 -9.60 12.89
C ASN A 84 -16.39 -9.16 14.31
N THR A 85 -16.04 -7.92 14.69
CA THR A 85 -16.26 -7.38 16.05
C THR A 85 -17.73 -7.22 16.36
N GLY A 86 -18.56 -6.83 15.37
CA GLY A 86 -20.01 -6.62 15.54
C GLY A 86 -20.84 -7.89 15.35
N LYS A 87 -20.24 -9.06 15.06
CA LYS A 87 -20.96 -10.25 14.58
C LYS A 87 -21.90 -9.94 13.40
N ASN A 88 -21.57 -8.90 12.63
CA ASN A 88 -22.43 -8.31 11.59
C ASN A 88 -22.49 -9.15 10.31
N TRP A 89 -21.67 -10.20 10.19
CA TRP A 89 -21.67 -11.06 9.00
C TRP A 89 -23.03 -11.64 8.69
N LYS A 90 -23.79 -12.08 9.73
CA LYS A 90 -25.15 -12.63 9.53
C LYS A 90 -26.09 -11.56 8.96
N SER A 91 -26.06 -10.36 9.50
CA SER A 91 -26.88 -9.23 9.02
C SER A 91 -26.46 -8.76 7.64
N LEU A 92 -25.15 -8.71 7.37
CA LEU A 92 -24.61 -8.28 6.07
C LEU A 92 -24.99 -9.27 4.94
N LEU A 93 -24.99 -10.57 5.25
CA LEU A 93 -25.30 -11.61 4.29
C LEU A 93 -26.80 -11.91 4.16
N ALA A 94 -27.60 -11.41 5.10
CA ALA A 94 -29.06 -11.39 5.00
C ALA A 94 -29.58 -10.25 4.12
N LEU A 95 -28.72 -9.28 3.75
CA LEU A 95 -29.11 -8.21 2.82
C LEU A 95 -29.44 -8.81 1.44
N PRO A 96 -30.45 -8.27 0.74
CA PRO A 96 -30.80 -8.70 -0.61
C PRO A 96 -29.77 -8.22 -1.65
N ALA A 97 -28.48 -8.39 -1.35
CA ALA A 97 -27.35 -8.02 -2.20
C ALA A 97 -26.53 -9.25 -2.58
N PRO A 98 -26.10 -9.39 -3.84
CA PRO A 98 -25.22 -10.48 -4.22
C PRO A 98 -23.91 -10.44 -3.41
N ARG A 99 -23.49 -11.56 -2.85
CA ARG A 99 -22.31 -11.64 -1.96
C ARG A 99 -21.02 -11.15 -2.61
N TRP A 100 -20.88 -11.34 -3.93
CA TRP A 100 -19.73 -10.83 -4.68
C TRP A 100 -19.58 -9.30 -4.61
N THR A 101 -20.71 -8.56 -4.49
CA THR A 101 -20.66 -7.09 -4.39
C THR A 101 -19.99 -6.63 -3.09
N ILE A 102 -20.16 -7.38 -2.01
CA ILE A 102 -19.51 -7.10 -0.72
C ILE A 102 -18.00 -7.30 -0.84
N TYR A 103 -17.56 -8.44 -1.42
CA TYR A 103 -16.16 -8.75 -1.63
C TYR A 103 -15.46 -7.69 -2.48
N VAL A 104 -16.05 -7.37 -3.63
CA VAL A 104 -15.50 -6.41 -4.58
C VAL A 104 -15.50 -4.99 -4.02
N SER A 105 -16.56 -4.59 -3.29
CA SER A 105 -16.61 -3.25 -2.66
C SER A 105 -15.50 -3.07 -1.64
N LYS A 106 -15.24 -4.06 -0.79
CA LYS A 106 -14.15 -4.00 0.20
C LYS A 106 -12.77 -3.99 -0.49
N LEU A 107 -12.59 -4.74 -1.57
CA LEU A 107 -11.35 -4.72 -2.35
C LEU A 107 -11.11 -3.35 -3.00
N ILE A 108 -12.13 -2.76 -3.61
CA ILE A 108 -12.05 -1.42 -4.20
C ILE A 108 -11.67 -0.39 -3.14
N ILE A 109 -12.28 -0.45 -1.96
CA ILE A 109 -11.95 0.44 -0.85
C ILE A 109 -10.49 0.27 -0.44
N THR A 110 -10.01 -0.97 -0.25
CA THR A 110 -8.61 -1.21 0.09
C THR A 110 -7.64 -0.59 -0.93
N ILE A 111 -7.92 -0.77 -2.22
CA ILE A 111 -7.11 -0.18 -3.29
C ILE A 111 -7.20 1.36 -3.25
N SER A 112 -8.40 1.91 -3.03
CA SER A 112 -8.59 3.37 -2.94
C SER A 112 -7.86 3.99 -1.75
N LEU A 113 -7.84 3.33 -0.59
CA LEU A 113 -7.10 3.78 0.59
C LEU A 113 -5.58 3.71 0.37
N LEU A 114 -5.09 2.70 -0.34
CA LEU A 114 -3.68 2.62 -0.75
C LEU A 114 -3.31 3.80 -1.67
N TRP A 115 -4.15 4.13 -2.67
CA TRP A 115 -3.93 5.28 -3.54
C TRP A 115 -4.00 6.61 -2.79
N ALA A 116 -4.90 6.73 -1.83
CA ALA A 116 -4.96 7.90 -0.94
C ALA A 116 -3.68 8.05 -0.11
N ALA A 117 -3.16 6.95 0.45
CA ALA A 117 -1.89 6.95 1.19
C ALA A 117 -0.71 7.35 0.29
N HIS A 118 -0.65 6.87 -0.96
CA HIS A 118 0.36 7.29 -1.93
C HIS A 118 0.26 8.80 -2.23
N SER A 119 -0.96 9.33 -2.36
CA SER A 119 -1.17 10.77 -2.58
C SER A 119 -0.68 11.60 -1.40
N VAL A 120 -0.98 11.14 -0.17
CA VAL A 120 -0.46 11.78 1.06
C VAL A 120 1.06 11.73 1.10
N LEU A 121 1.67 10.59 0.77
CA LEU A 121 3.13 10.44 0.72
C LEU A 121 3.77 11.45 -0.22
N ILE A 122 3.24 11.58 -1.44
CA ILE A 122 3.74 12.51 -2.45
C ILE A 122 3.64 13.95 -1.93
N VAL A 123 2.45 14.37 -1.49
CA VAL A 123 2.20 15.74 -1.04
C VAL A 123 3.05 16.09 0.19
N ALA A 124 3.15 15.18 1.16
CA ALA A 124 3.93 15.38 2.37
C ALA A 124 5.44 15.44 2.07
N THR A 125 5.96 14.62 1.15
CA THR A 125 7.38 14.67 0.72
C THR A 125 7.69 16.01 0.04
N ILE A 126 6.78 16.52 -0.79
CA ILE A 126 6.94 17.86 -1.39
C ILE A 126 6.99 18.93 -0.31
N GLY A 127 6.05 18.87 0.64
CA GLY A 127 6.00 19.81 1.76
C GLY A 127 7.27 19.77 2.60
N SER A 128 7.78 18.58 2.90
CA SER A 128 8.99 18.40 3.70
C SER A 128 10.26 18.95 2.99
N GLY A 129 10.41 18.75 1.68
CA GLY A 129 11.51 19.32 0.92
C GLY A 129 11.49 20.85 0.89
N ARG A 130 10.30 21.47 0.73
CA ARG A 130 10.12 22.92 0.82
C ARG A 130 10.42 23.45 2.22
N LEU A 131 10.00 22.74 3.26
CA LEU A 131 10.33 23.09 4.64
C LEU A 131 11.82 23.00 4.89
N LEU A 132 12.50 21.97 4.37
CA LEU A 132 13.94 21.82 4.48
C LEU A 132 14.67 23.01 3.85
N LYS A 133 14.24 23.49 2.67
CA LYS A 133 14.75 24.68 2.01
C LYS A 133 14.54 25.94 2.82
N SER A 134 13.44 26.08 3.52
CA SER A 134 13.18 27.27 4.38
C SER A 134 14.10 27.31 5.60
N ILE A 135 14.48 26.14 6.13
CA ILE A 135 15.40 26.00 7.28
C ILE A 135 16.86 26.21 6.81
N TYR A 136 17.20 25.69 5.64
CA TYR A 136 18.53 25.78 5.03
C TYR A 136 18.48 26.54 3.70
N PRO A 137 18.48 27.88 3.69
CA PRO A 137 18.33 28.69 2.46
C PRO A 137 19.40 28.47 1.40
N SER A 138 20.60 28.05 1.80
CA SER A 138 21.73 27.76 0.90
C SER A 138 21.62 26.38 0.23
N LEU A 139 20.66 25.54 0.64
CA LEU A 139 20.47 24.22 0.06
C LEU A 139 20.02 24.35 -1.41
N SER A 140 20.66 23.58 -2.30
CA SER A 140 20.22 23.49 -3.70
C SER A 140 18.94 22.68 -3.76
N LEU A 141 17.86 23.32 -4.18
CA LEU A 141 16.59 22.68 -4.44
C LEU A 141 16.20 22.99 -5.88
N GLY A 142 16.45 22.04 -6.79
CA GLY A 142 16.08 22.14 -8.19
C GLY A 142 14.56 22.16 -8.42
N SER A 143 14.15 22.07 -9.66
CA SER A 143 12.74 21.91 -10.00
C SER A 143 12.23 20.58 -9.42
N MET A 144 11.03 20.61 -8.85
CA MET A 144 10.43 19.40 -8.26
C MET A 144 10.24 18.30 -9.30
N PRO A 145 10.81 17.10 -9.09
CA PRO A 145 10.70 15.99 -10.02
C PRO A 145 9.37 15.25 -9.84
N LEU A 146 8.26 15.80 -10.37
CA LEU A 146 6.96 15.14 -10.29
C LEU A 146 6.95 13.79 -11.01
N SER A 147 7.48 13.75 -12.25
CA SER A 147 7.50 12.51 -13.03
C SER A 147 8.34 11.40 -12.40
N PRO A 148 9.59 11.64 -11.93
CA PRO A 148 10.37 10.67 -11.16
C PRO A 148 9.72 10.21 -9.86
N PHE A 149 8.70 10.90 -9.35
CA PHE A 149 7.97 10.47 -8.17
C PHE A 149 6.68 9.71 -8.51
N VAL A 150 5.84 10.29 -9.36
CA VAL A 150 4.52 9.75 -9.70
C VAL A 150 4.63 8.43 -10.46
N VAL A 151 5.52 8.36 -11.46
CA VAL A 151 5.65 7.16 -12.29
C VAL A 151 6.09 5.92 -11.49
N PRO A 152 7.13 5.97 -10.63
CA PRO A 152 7.45 4.84 -9.76
C PRO A 152 6.30 4.48 -8.80
N MET A 153 5.58 5.46 -8.24
CA MET A 153 4.44 5.18 -7.37
C MET A 153 3.30 4.45 -8.08
N LEU A 154 3.01 4.79 -9.33
CA LEU A 154 2.04 4.06 -10.16
C LEU A 154 2.48 2.61 -10.38
N ARG A 155 3.76 2.39 -10.67
CA ARG A 155 4.33 1.05 -10.86
C ARG A 155 4.31 0.23 -9.57
N VAL A 156 4.68 0.84 -8.44
CA VAL A 156 4.58 0.22 -7.11
C VAL A 156 3.13 -0.18 -6.84
N SER A 157 2.16 0.70 -7.10
CA SER A 157 0.74 0.41 -6.92
C SER A 157 0.28 -0.79 -7.75
N ALA A 158 0.66 -0.82 -9.04
CA ALA A 158 0.28 -1.91 -9.93
C ALA A 158 0.95 -3.25 -9.54
N SER A 159 2.22 -3.23 -9.18
CA SER A 159 2.96 -4.42 -8.73
C SER A 159 2.55 -4.90 -7.34
N ALA A 160 1.97 -4.04 -6.50
CA ALA A 160 1.43 -4.42 -5.19
C ALA A 160 0.06 -5.11 -5.25
N LEU A 161 -0.67 -5.01 -6.37
CA LEU A 161 -2.04 -5.52 -6.47
C LEU A 161 -2.17 -6.99 -6.08
N LEU A 162 -1.21 -7.84 -6.46
CA LEU A 162 -1.26 -9.27 -6.11
C LEU A 162 -1.17 -9.46 -4.59
N ALA A 163 -0.25 -8.79 -3.91
CA ALA A 163 -0.13 -8.85 -2.46
C ALA A 163 -1.38 -8.29 -1.76
N VAL A 164 -1.92 -7.17 -2.26
CA VAL A 164 -3.17 -6.56 -1.76
C VAL A 164 -4.33 -7.54 -1.84
N VAL A 165 -4.52 -8.20 -2.98
CA VAL A 165 -5.63 -9.14 -3.20
C VAL A 165 -5.48 -10.39 -2.34
N ILE A 166 -4.27 -10.94 -2.21
CA ILE A 166 -4.01 -12.09 -1.35
C ILE A 166 -4.30 -11.72 0.11
N GLN A 167 -3.79 -10.59 0.58
CA GLN A 167 -4.01 -10.12 1.94
C GLN A 167 -5.49 -9.84 2.23
N HIS A 168 -6.19 -9.23 1.28
CA HIS A 168 -7.63 -9.02 1.35
C HIS A 168 -8.40 -10.34 1.48
N TRP A 169 -8.08 -11.34 0.64
CA TRP A 169 -8.68 -12.67 0.72
C TRP A 169 -8.40 -13.34 2.06
N VAL A 170 -7.16 -13.31 2.54
CA VAL A 170 -6.77 -13.84 3.86
C VAL A 170 -7.57 -13.18 4.97
N SER A 171 -7.67 -11.86 4.98
CA SER A 171 -8.38 -11.10 6.01
C SER A 171 -9.89 -11.41 6.05
N LEU A 172 -10.51 -11.70 4.89
CA LEU A 172 -11.91 -12.11 4.82
C LEU A 172 -12.11 -13.61 5.11
N ARG A 173 -11.09 -14.44 4.88
CA ARG A 173 -11.18 -15.90 5.06
C ARG A 173 -11.13 -16.29 6.53
N TRP A 174 -10.27 -15.68 7.31
CA TRP A 174 -10.13 -15.94 8.74
C TRP A 174 -10.76 -14.81 9.56
N HIS A 175 -11.62 -15.19 10.51
CA HIS A 175 -12.30 -14.23 11.39
C HIS A 175 -11.36 -13.64 12.46
N SER A 176 -10.15 -14.17 12.60
CA SER A 176 -9.16 -13.71 13.57
C SER A 176 -8.30 -12.60 12.97
N TYR A 177 -8.40 -11.41 13.56
CA TYR A 177 -7.52 -10.28 13.25
C TYR A 177 -6.03 -10.66 13.38
N THR A 178 -5.68 -11.42 14.43
CA THR A 178 -4.29 -11.84 14.69
C THR A 178 -3.75 -12.74 13.59
N VAL A 179 -4.57 -13.65 13.04
CA VAL A 179 -4.16 -14.54 11.94
C VAL A 179 -3.89 -13.74 10.67
N ALA A 180 -4.79 -12.81 10.31
CA ALA A 180 -4.60 -11.97 9.13
C ALA A 180 -3.35 -11.07 9.25
N MET A 181 -3.16 -10.47 10.43
CA MET A 181 -1.97 -9.66 10.75
C MET A 181 -0.68 -10.49 10.71
N GLY A 182 -0.66 -11.63 11.39
CA GLY A 182 0.49 -12.52 11.44
C GLY A 182 0.91 -13.01 10.06
N PHE A 183 -0.06 -13.41 9.24
CA PHE A 183 0.19 -13.80 7.84
C PHE A 183 0.87 -12.67 7.05
N GLY A 184 0.31 -11.47 7.08
CA GLY A 184 0.85 -10.33 6.33
C GLY A 184 2.25 -9.91 6.80
N MET A 185 2.49 -9.90 8.11
CA MET A 185 3.81 -9.59 8.67
C MET A 185 4.86 -10.63 8.29
N CYS A 186 4.54 -11.92 8.38
CA CYS A 186 5.42 -13.00 7.92
C CYS A 186 5.70 -12.90 6.42
N ALA A 187 4.66 -12.65 5.62
CA ALA A 187 4.79 -12.52 4.18
C ALA A 187 5.62 -11.28 3.77
N MET A 188 5.50 -10.16 4.51
CA MET A 188 6.36 -8.99 4.34
C MET A 188 7.83 -9.32 4.57
N ILE A 189 8.14 -9.98 5.71
CA ILE A 189 9.51 -10.38 6.03
C ILE A 189 10.06 -11.33 4.95
N MET A 190 9.28 -12.32 4.55
CA MET A 190 9.64 -13.21 3.45
C MET A 190 9.87 -12.46 2.13
N GLY A 191 9.10 -11.42 1.85
CA GLY A 191 9.26 -10.55 0.68
C GLY A 191 10.62 -9.86 0.63
N ILE A 192 11.08 -9.33 1.76
CA ILE A 192 12.39 -8.70 1.90
C ILE A 192 13.52 -9.70 1.62
N PHE A 193 13.40 -10.93 2.12
CA PHE A 193 14.39 -11.98 1.82
C PHE A 193 14.27 -12.49 0.38
N ALA A 194 13.06 -12.66 -0.15
CA ALA A 194 12.82 -13.13 -1.50
C ALA A 194 13.45 -12.22 -2.57
N VAL A 195 13.50 -10.92 -2.33
CA VAL A 195 14.15 -9.95 -3.24
C VAL A 195 15.62 -10.29 -3.51
N GLN A 196 16.32 -10.90 -2.56
CA GLN A 196 17.72 -11.31 -2.72
C GLN A 196 17.89 -12.41 -3.78
N SER A 197 16.83 -13.17 -4.06
CA SER A 197 16.84 -14.21 -5.08
C SER A 197 16.24 -13.71 -6.39
N LYS A 198 16.97 -13.85 -7.50
CA LYS A 198 16.45 -13.49 -8.84
C LYS A 198 15.21 -14.28 -9.23
N VAL A 199 15.10 -15.53 -8.79
CA VAL A 199 13.97 -16.42 -9.12
C VAL A 199 12.81 -16.16 -8.18
N LEU A 200 12.99 -16.26 -6.86
CA LEU A 200 11.92 -16.08 -5.88
C LEU A 200 11.36 -14.66 -5.91
N GLY A 201 12.24 -13.65 -5.98
CA GLY A 201 11.82 -12.26 -6.02
C GLY A 201 10.98 -11.89 -7.24
N ALA A 202 11.09 -12.62 -8.34
CA ALA A 202 10.30 -12.36 -9.55
C ALA A 202 8.85 -12.88 -9.48
N TRP A 203 8.54 -13.75 -8.49
CA TRP A 203 7.24 -14.42 -8.40
C TRP A 203 6.54 -14.21 -7.05
N PHE A 204 7.30 -13.88 -6.00
CA PHE A 204 6.73 -13.76 -4.67
C PHE A 204 5.94 -12.44 -4.54
N PRO A 205 4.65 -12.46 -4.14
CA PRO A 205 3.77 -11.29 -4.22
C PRO A 205 4.27 -10.06 -3.47
N TRP A 206 4.88 -10.23 -2.29
CA TRP A 206 5.39 -9.12 -1.47
C TRP A 206 6.74 -8.58 -1.93
N SER A 207 7.47 -9.31 -2.78
CA SER A 207 8.73 -8.82 -3.38
C SER A 207 8.51 -8.04 -4.68
N LEU A 208 7.39 -8.25 -5.38
CA LEU A 208 7.12 -7.61 -6.67
C LEU A 208 7.18 -6.07 -6.60
N PRO A 209 6.51 -5.38 -5.64
CA PRO A 209 6.61 -3.94 -5.55
C PRO A 209 8.03 -3.45 -5.19
N ILE A 210 8.78 -4.20 -4.39
CA ILE A 210 10.17 -3.87 -4.05
C ILE A 210 11.05 -3.95 -5.31
N ARG A 211 10.89 -4.99 -6.10
CA ARG A 211 11.60 -5.14 -7.38
C ARG A 211 11.23 -4.08 -8.40
N ALA A 212 9.96 -3.67 -8.44
CA ALA A 212 9.52 -2.58 -9.32
C ALA A 212 10.26 -1.26 -9.05
N VAL A 213 10.79 -1.09 -7.84
CA VAL A 213 11.65 0.05 -7.47
C VAL A 213 13.13 -0.21 -7.80
N LEU A 214 13.64 -1.42 -7.50
CA LEU A 214 15.07 -1.73 -7.56
C LEU A 214 15.57 -2.09 -8.98
N ASP A 215 14.79 -2.82 -9.77
CA ASP A 215 15.25 -3.42 -11.03
C ASP A 215 15.31 -2.44 -12.23
N GLY A 216 14.99 -1.14 -12.03
CA GLY A 216 15.00 -0.14 -13.10
C GLY A 216 13.95 -0.42 -14.19
N VAL A 217 14.10 0.22 -15.37
CA VAL A 217 13.06 0.21 -16.44
C VAL A 217 12.95 -1.14 -17.16
N SER A 218 14.03 -1.90 -17.29
CA SER A 218 14.10 -3.07 -18.18
C SER A 218 13.36 -4.35 -17.71
N GLY A 219 13.03 -4.45 -16.42
CA GLY A 219 12.30 -5.61 -15.87
C GLY A 219 10.88 -5.31 -15.40
N GLN A 220 10.49 -4.05 -15.41
CA GLN A 220 9.28 -3.57 -14.74
C GLN A 220 7.97 -4.02 -15.39
N ASP A 221 7.93 -4.10 -16.71
CA ASP A 221 6.70 -4.50 -17.43
C ASP A 221 6.32 -5.94 -17.09
N ARG A 222 7.30 -6.85 -17.04
CA ARG A 222 7.07 -8.24 -16.65
C ARG A 222 6.57 -8.36 -15.23
N ILE A 223 7.18 -7.64 -14.27
CA ILE A 223 6.78 -7.64 -12.86
C ILE A 223 5.35 -7.14 -12.72
N THR A 224 5.03 -6.03 -13.38
CA THR A 224 3.68 -5.44 -13.36
C THR A 224 2.65 -6.39 -13.99
N VAL A 225 2.96 -7.02 -15.12
CA VAL A 225 2.06 -7.99 -15.77
C VAL A 225 1.80 -9.19 -14.85
N VAL A 226 2.84 -9.77 -14.25
CA VAL A 226 2.70 -10.89 -13.29
C VAL A 226 1.82 -10.48 -12.11
N ALA A 227 2.04 -9.30 -11.55
CA ALA A 227 1.26 -8.80 -10.42
C ALA A 227 -0.21 -8.57 -10.79
N VAL A 228 -0.49 -7.92 -11.91
CA VAL A 228 -1.87 -7.61 -12.33
C VAL A 228 -2.63 -8.86 -12.72
N VAL A 229 -2.03 -9.74 -13.55
CA VAL A 229 -2.67 -11.00 -13.96
C VAL A 229 -2.90 -11.90 -12.74
N GLY A 230 -1.89 -12.04 -11.87
CA GLY A 230 -2.00 -12.79 -10.62
C GLY A 230 -3.08 -12.22 -9.70
N ALA A 231 -3.19 -10.89 -9.60
CA ALA A 231 -4.22 -10.22 -8.81
C ALA A 231 -5.63 -10.51 -9.34
N ILE A 232 -5.84 -10.44 -10.65
CA ILE A 232 -7.14 -10.74 -11.29
C ILE A 232 -7.54 -12.19 -11.02
N LEU A 233 -6.63 -13.14 -11.23
CA LEU A 233 -6.88 -14.56 -10.97
C LEU A 233 -7.20 -14.82 -9.50
N THR A 234 -6.41 -14.27 -8.60
CA THR A 234 -6.61 -14.45 -7.14
C THR A 234 -7.89 -13.77 -6.66
N ALA A 235 -8.22 -12.57 -7.19
CA ALA A 235 -9.47 -11.89 -6.87
C ALA A 235 -10.69 -12.70 -7.32
N THR A 236 -10.64 -13.30 -8.50
CA THR A 236 -11.72 -14.14 -9.05
C THR A 236 -11.91 -15.39 -8.20
N ILE A 237 -10.82 -16.10 -7.88
CA ILE A 237 -10.86 -17.31 -7.03
C ILE A 237 -11.33 -16.94 -5.61
N GLY A 238 -10.81 -15.86 -5.04
CA GLY A 238 -11.18 -15.38 -3.71
C GLY A 238 -12.66 -14.97 -3.62
N CYS A 239 -13.15 -14.26 -4.63
CA CYS A 239 -14.55 -13.88 -4.75
C CYS A 239 -15.47 -15.12 -4.88
N TRP A 240 -15.10 -16.07 -5.74
CA TRP A 240 -15.85 -17.31 -5.91
C TRP A 240 -15.92 -18.13 -4.61
N GLY A 241 -14.80 -18.27 -3.89
CA GLY A 241 -14.74 -18.91 -2.59
C GLY A 241 -15.58 -18.18 -1.53
N PHE A 242 -15.60 -16.84 -1.55
CA PHE A 242 -16.42 -16.03 -0.64
C PHE A 242 -17.92 -16.21 -0.88
N VAL A 243 -18.34 -16.24 -2.16
CA VAL A 243 -19.76 -16.40 -2.53
C VAL A 243 -20.31 -17.77 -2.10
N ARG A 244 -19.52 -18.83 -2.22
CA ARG A 244 -19.91 -20.22 -1.87
C ARG A 244 -19.84 -20.54 -0.39
N ARG A 245 -19.34 -19.63 0.43
CA ARG A 245 -19.16 -19.88 1.87
C ARG A 245 -20.53 -19.96 2.56
N GLU A 246 -20.82 -21.10 3.14
CA GLU A 246 -21.90 -21.26 4.11
C GLU A 246 -21.44 -20.69 5.45
N ILE A 247 -22.28 -19.85 6.04
CA ILE A 247 -22.00 -19.26 7.36
C ILE A 247 -22.85 -20.02 8.34
N GLY A 248 -22.23 -20.97 9.01
CA GLY A 248 -22.78 -21.67 10.16
C GLY A 248 -22.92 -20.76 11.39
#